data_162c2bb211cd914921da89baf1c36c76
#
_entry.id   162c2bb211cd914921da89baf1c36c76
#
_cell.length_a   1.000
_cell.length_b   1.000
_cell.length_c   1.000
_cell.angle_alpha   90.00
_cell.angle_beta   90.00
_cell.angle_gamma   90.00
#
_symmetry.space_group_name_H-M   'P 1'
#
loop_
_entity.id
_entity.type
_entity.pdbx_description
1 polymer ?
#
loop_
_entity_poly.entity_id
_entity_poly.type
_entity_poly.pdbx_seq_one_letter_code
_entity_poly.pdbx_strand_id
1 'polypeptide(L)'
;MIKYLSFLFLAFVGLSALAQNSKTSKKNSKPNIIFILADDLGIGNISSYGSDNFKTPSIDLLAKNGIRFNNAYTAPLCGPSRALLMTGRYAFRTGAMNQDKTGLMKPTEEIMVPKVLKDAGYISTSVGKWGQLPLDPSDFGYDDYLRFKGSGVYTSSDPQKLTHYSINGKDNVLKVGEYMPDLMHNHLVDFIAANKDKPFFAYYPMVHVHGDIIATPDSKPDSKDLFADNIVYMDKLVGKLMHVLDSMHLRENTLVFFMGDNGTAAEPYPRSTINGKQLSGKKGDLKECGSLVPTIANWPGKIKGGQISNQLIDGSDFLPTFAEITGAKLPENTILDGRSFAPNLFGKKGNPRDWIFMELGSDWYVRDANFKLNRAGKLFDMSNAPFEEPVVAAEKQDAGALAAKLKLQSVLESLDPESGKMDDGDGSGRHKNKEKKKKAKKENSEN
;
A
#
# COMPACT_ATOMS: atom_id res chain seq x y z
N MET A 1 46.03 -60.55 -67.71
CA MET A 1 45.33 -60.76 -66.45
C MET A 1 45.16 -59.42 -65.81
N ILE A 2 44.04 -58.80 -66.01
CA ILE A 2 43.76 -57.43 -65.55
C ILE A 2 42.65 -57.56 -64.49
N LYS A 3 42.96 -57.12 -63.27
CA LYS A 3 41.98 -57.10 -62.15
C LYS A 3 41.35 -55.71 -62.12
N TYR A 4 40.01 -55.69 -62.24
CA TYR A 4 39.17 -54.52 -62.06
C TYR A 4 38.97 -54.23 -60.56
N LEU A 5 39.32 -53.04 -60.13
CA LEU A 5 39.05 -52.54 -58.78
C LEU A 5 37.86 -51.58 -58.87
N SER A 6 36.71 -52.03 -58.30
CA SER A 6 35.50 -51.22 -58.24
C SER A 6 35.55 -50.30 -57.02
N PHE A 7 35.53 -49.00 -57.22
CA PHE A 7 35.39 -47.98 -56.16
C PHE A 7 33.89 -47.79 -55.86
N LEU A 8 33.50 -48.14 -54.64
CA LEU A 8 32.17 -47.83 -54.10
C LEU A 8 32.22 -46.42 -53.49
N PHE A 9 31.51 -45.45 -54.07
CA PHE A 9 31.34 -44.11 -53.53
C PHE A 9 30.12 -44.13 -52.58
N LEU A 10 30.34 -44.10 -51.25
CA LEU A 10 29.27 -43.87 -50.27
C LEU A 10 29.00 -42.35 -50.20
N ALA A 11 27.82 -41.95 -50.69
CA ALA A 11 27.32 -40.61 -50.50
C ALA A 11 26.80 -40.44 -49.08
N PHE A 12 27.48 -39.73 -48.24
CA PHE A 12 27.01 -39.29 -46.93
C PHE A 12 26.11 -38.07 -47.12
N VAL A 13 24.76 -38.33 -47.06
CA VAL A 13 23.79 -37.23 -46.97
C VAL A 13 23.78 -36.72 -45.55
N GLY A 14 24.48 -35.64 -45.33
CA GLY A 14 24.42 -34.88 -44.06
C GLY A 14 23.07 -34.22 -43.90
N LEU A 15 22.17 -34.75 -43.06
CA LEU A 15 21.03 -34.04 -42.57
C LEU A 15 21.51 -32.93 -41.62
N SER A 16 21.65 -31.72 -42.14
CA SER A 16 21.80 -30.52 -41.34
C SER A 16 20.45 -30.25 -40.67
N ALA A 17 20.29 -30.68 -39.44
CA ALA A 17 19.18 -30.26 -38.59
C ALA A 17 19.34 -28.75 -38.35
N LEU A 18 18.58 -27.93 -39.09
CA LEU A 18 18.35 -26.54 -38.80
C LEU A 18 17.58 -26.49 -37.49
N ALA A 19 18.32 -26.40 -36.36
CA ALA A 19 17.77 -25.95 -35.11
C ALA A 19 17.29 -24.50 -35.34
N GLN A 20 16.02 -24.37 -35.70
CA GLN A 20 15.33 -23.10 -35.67
C GLN A 20 15.29 -22.65 -34.20
N ASN A 21 16.33 -21.88 -33.82
CA ASN A 21 16.27 -21.03 -32.66
C ASN A 21 15.11 -20.04 -32.89
N SER A 22 13.90 -20.45 -32.54
CA SER A 22 12.82 -19.52 -32.34
C SER A 22 13.21 -18.64 -31.14
N LYS A 23 14.01 -17.61 -31.39
CA LYS A 23 13.98 -16.40 -30.58
C LYS A 23 12.55 -15.88 -30.69
N THR A 24 11.65 -16.43 -29.85
CA THR A 24 10.44 -15.72 -29.51
C THR A 24 10.93 -14.36 -29.01
N SER A 25 10.81 -13.36 -29.86
CA SER A 25 10.96 -11.98 -29.44
C SER A 25 10.05 -11.85 -28.22
N LYS A 26 10.61 -11.70 -27.03
CA LYS A 26 9.86 -11.30 -25.86
C LYS A 26 9.24 -9.98 -26.27
N LYS A 27 7.99 -10.05 -26.75
CA LYS A 27 7.14 -8.89 -26.95
C LYS A 27 7.27 -8.14 -25.63
N ASN A 28 7.72 -6.87 -25.65
CA ASN A 28 7.81 -6.05 -24.45
C ASN A 28 6.40 -5.96 -23.86
N SER A 29 6.02 -6.99 -23.12
CA SER A 29 4.73 -7.02 -22.44
C SER A 29 4.80 -6.02 -21.30
N LYS A 30 3.81 -5.14 -21.23
CA LYS A 30 3.64 -4.25 -20.09
C LYS A 30 3.63 -5.08 -18.80
N PRO A 31 4.25 -4.62 -17.71
CA PRO A 31 4.28 -5.38 -16.47
C PRO A 31 2.90 -5.47 -15.83
N ASN A 32 2.64 -6.55 -15.13
CA ASN A 32 1.56 -6.59 -14.16
C ASN A 32 1.98 -5.82 -12.91
N ILE A 33 1.02 -5.24 -12.22
CA ILE A 33 1.24 -4.57 -10.93
C ILE A 33 0.28 -5.17 -9.90
N ILE A 34 0.82 -5.61 -8.78
CA ILE A 34 0.05 -6.00 -7.59
C ILE A 34 0.43 -5.05 -6.47
N PHE A 35 -0.55 -4.32 -5.93
CA PHE A 35 -0.38 -3.42 -4.81
C PHE A 35 -1.10 -3.98 -3.59
N ILE A 36 -0.34 -4.63 -2.69
CA ILE A 36 -0.81 -5.19 -1.43
C ILE A 36 -0.75 -4.08 -0.39
N LEU A 37 -1.90 -3.75 0.20
CA LEU A 37 -2.01 -2.74 1.24
C LEU A 37 -2.54 -3.38 2.52
N ALA A 38 -1.68 -3.53 3.52
CA ALA A 38 -2.06 -4.04 4.84
C ALA A 38 -2.71 -2.94 5.69
N ASP A 39 -3.68 -3.29 6.51
CA ASP A 39 -4.48 -2.38 7.33
C ASP A 39 -3.90 -2.28 8.75
N ASP A 40 -3.69 -1.05 9.23
CA ASP A 40 -3.16 -0.76 10.58
C ASP A 40 -1.77 -1.37 10.87
N LEU A 41 -0.92 -1.43 9.86
CA LEU A 41 0.39 -2.09 9.92
C LEU A 41 1.54 -1.08 9.91
N GLY A 42 2.10 -0.80 11.09
CA GLY A 42 3.30 0.03 11.23
C GLY A 42 4.61 -0.75 11.03
N ILE A 43 5.73 -0.03 10.91
CA ILE A 43 7.07 -0.61 10.70
C ILE A 43 7.50 -1.56 11.83
N GLY A 44 7.07 -1.33 13.06
CA GLY A 44 7.36 -2.18 14.21
C GLY A 44 6.66 -3.54 14.21
N ASN A 45 5.85 -3.83 13.19
CA ASN A 45 5.16 -5.10 13.04
C ASN A 45 5.79 -6.00 11.97
N ILE A 46 6.86 -5.58 11.30
CA ILE A 46 7.51 -6.29 10.20
C ILE A 46 8.97 -6.60 10.53
N SER A 47 9.35 -7.88 10.47
CA SER A 47 10.69 -8.32 10.87
C SER A 47 11.82 -7.76 10.03
N SER A 48 11.64 -7.52 8.72
CA SER A 48 12.66 -6.86 7.88
C SER A 48 12.88 -5.38 8.22
N TYR A 49 12.00 -4.76 9.01
CA TYR A 49 12.19 -3.41 9.58
C TYR A 49 12.77 -3.43 11.00
N GLY A 50 13.03 -4.63 11.55
CA GLY A 50 13.63 -4.78 12.85
C GLY A 50 12.63 -5.00 14.00
N SER A 51 11.40 -5.41 13.71
CA SER A 51 10.41 -5.75 14.74
C SER A 51 10.96 -6.74 15.75
N ASP A 52 10.84 -6.42 17.03
CA ASP A 52 11.27 -7.32 18.11
C ASP A 52 10.30 -8.48 18.32
N ASN A 53 9.00 -8.25 18.07
CA ASN A 53 7.93 -9.14 18.53
C ASN A 53 7.25 -9.95 17.42
N PHE A 54 7.42 -9.56 16.15
CA PHE A 54 6.69 -10.19 15.05
C PHE A 54 7.63 -10.75 13.99
N LYS A 55 7.20 -11.86 13.35
CA LYS A 55 7.95 -12.54 12.29
C LYS A 55 7.12 -12.60 11.01
N THR A 56 7.72 -12.16 9.91
CA THR A 56 7.08 -12.04 8.60
C THR A 56 7.98 -12.59 7.48
N PRO A 57 8.30 -13.90 7.49
CA PRO A 57 9.32 -14.48 6.60
C PRO A 57 9.01 -14.32 5.11
N SER A 58 7.74 -14.34 4.68
CA SER A 58 7.37 -14.17 3.27
C SER A 58 7.56 -12.72 2.83
N ILE A 59 7.17 -11.76 3.66
CA ILE A 59 7.37 -10.32 3.42
C ILE A 59 8.87 -9.99 3.48
N ASP A 60 9.62 -10.61 4.40
CA ASP A 60 11.09 -10.45 4.47
C ASP A 60 11.77 -10.98 3.20
N LEU A 61 11.24 -12.05 2.60
CA LEU A 61 11.74 -12.56 1.33
C LEU A 61 11.47 -11.59 0.17
N LEU A 62 10.33 -10.88 0.18
CA LEU A 62 10.09 -9.79 -0.77
C LEU A 62 11.13 -8.68 -0.62
N ALA A 63 11.41 -8.25 0.61
CA ALA A 63 12.43 -7.23 0.90
C ALA A 63 13.83 -7.69 0.50
N LYS A 64 14.20 -8.93 0.84
CA LYS A 64 15.50 -9.52 0.50
C LYS A 64 15.73 -9.58 -1.01
N ASN A 65 14.70 -9.86 -1.79
CA ASN A 65 14.77 -9.98 -3.24
C ASN A 65 14.27 -8.73 -3.97
N GLY A 66 14.15 -7.61 -3.28
CA GLY A 66 13.64 -6.35 -3.79
C GLY A 66 14.31 -5.14 -3.14
N ILE A 67 13.55 -4.07 -3.01
CA ILE A 67 13.94 -2.84 -2.34
C ILE A 67 12.98 -2.54 -1.18
N ARG A 68 13.52 -2.23 -0.01
CA ARG A 68 12.81 -1.75 1.17
C ARG A 68 13.02 -0.24 1.31
N PHE A 69 11.94 0.50 1.55
CA PHE A 69 11.98 1.93 1.78
C PHE A 69 11.91 2.24 3.26
N ASN A 70 12.90 2.95 3.80
CA ASN A 70 12.92 3.34 5.21
C ASN A 70 12.03 4.55 5.51
N ASN A 71 11.74 5.38 4.50
CA ASN A 71 11.07 6.66 4.65
C ASN A 71 9.86 6.77 3.70
N ALA A 72 8.90 5.87 3.84
CA ALA A 72 7.65 5.91 3.07
C ALA A 72 6.47 6.27 3.99
N TYR A 73 5.67 7.22 3.57
CA TYR A 73 4.64 7.84 4.40
C TYR A 73 3.28 7.83 3.74
N THR A 74 2.24 7.63 4.55
CA THR A 74 0.84 7.77 4.19
C THR A 74 0.14 8.67 5.20
N ALA A 75 -1.14 9.00 4.97
CA ALA A 75 -1.93 9.65 6.00
C ALA A 75 -2.03 8.72 7.25
N PRO A 76 -2.19 9.28 8.47
CA PRO A 76 -2.21 8.47 9.68
C PRO A 76 -3.52 7.71 9.93
N LEU A 77 -4.45 7.70 8.96
CA LEU A 77 -5.73 6.97 8.99
C LEU A 77 -6.04 6.30 7.66
N CYS A 78 -6.68 5.13 7.72
CA CYS A 78 -6.89 4.26 6.56
C CYS A 78 -7.71 4.90 5.42
N GLY A 79 -8.80 5.61 5.70
CA GLY A 79 -9.60 6.29 4.66
C GLY A 79 -8.78 7.34 3.89
N PRO A 80 -8.23 8.36 4.58
CA PRO A 80 -7.34 9.35 3.97
C PRO A 80 -6.15 8.74 3.22
N SER A 81 -5.51 7.71 3.77
CA SER A 81 -4.38 7.02 3.10
C SER A 81 -4.79 6.39 1.78
N ARG A 82 -5.92 5.68 1.76
CA ARG A 82 -6.42 5.03 0.54
C ARG A 82 -6.80 6.05 -0.52
N ALA A 83 -7.40 7.17 -0.12
CA ALA A 83 -7.66 8.29 -1.02
C ALA A 83 -6.35 8.87 -1.61
N LEU A 84 -5.37 9.16 -0.76
CA LEU A 84 -4.05 9.69 -1.14
C LEU A 84 -3.33 8.76 -2.13
N LEU A 85 -3.23 7.46 -1.81
CA LEU A 85 -2.57 6.45 -2.62
C LEU A 85 -3.23 6.28 -4.00
N MET A 86 -4.56 6.34 -4.06
CA MET A 86 -5.30 6.10 -5.30
C MET A 86 -5.43 7.34 -6.19
N THR A 87 -5.44 8.55 -5.62
CA THR A 87 -5.62 9.80 -6.39
C THR A 87 -4.31 10.54 -6.66
N GLY A 88 -3.26 10.30 -5.87
CA GLY A 88 -2.02 11.07 -5.94
C GLY A 88 -2.17 12.52 -5.47
N ARG A 89 -3.22 12.82 -4.64
CA ARG A 89 -3.60 14.17 -4.22
C ARG A 89 -3.81 14.24 -2.71
N TYR A 90 -3.33 15.32 -2.11
CA TYR A 90 -3.51 15.59 -0.69
C TYR A 90 -4.98 15.79 -0.31
N ALA A 91 -5.27 15.56 0.97
CA ALA A 91 -6.64 15.55 1.43
C ALA A 91 -7.28 16.93 1.42
N PHE A 92 -6.53 18.02 1.62
CA PHE A 92 -7.05 19.37 1.45
C PHE A 92 -7.54 19.68 0.01
N ARG A 93 -7.09 18.91 -1.00
CA ARG A 93 -7.62 19.00 -2.37
C ARG A 93 -8.83 18.11 -2.58
N THR A 94 -8.75 16.86 -2.11
CA THR A 94 -9.81 15.85 -2.34
C THR A 94 -10.96 15.95 -1.35
N GLY A 95 -10.70 16.50 -0.16
CA GLY A 95 -11.62 16.52 0.97
C GLY A 95 -11.58 15.25 1.84
N ALA A 96 -10.66 14.31 1.56
CA ALA A 96 -10.53 13.07 2.31
C ALA A 96 -9.73 13.24 3.62
N MET A 97 -10.01 14.28 4.40
CA MET A 97 -9.25 14.70 5.58
C MET A 97 -9.42 13.78 6.80
N ASN A 98 -10.51 13.03 6.85
CA ASN A 98 -10.81 12.09 7.92
C ASN A 98 -11.68 10.94 7.39
N GLN A 99 -12.02 9.98 8.25
CA GLN A 99 -12.79 8.79 7.85
C GLN A 99 -14.17 9.13 7.28
N ASP A 100 -14.87 10.12 7.84
CA ASP A 100 -16.21 10.48 7.40
C ASP A 100 -16.19 11.27 6.09
N LYS A 101 -15.23 12.21 5.97
CA LYS A 101 -15.08 13.06 4.77
C LYS A 101 -14.61 12.27 3.56
N THR A 102 -13.78 11.22 3.75
CA THR A 102 -13.38 10.31 2.67
C THR A 102 -14.59 9.71 1.96
N GLY A 103 -15.67 9.43 2.69
CA GLY A 103 -16.93 8.93 2.12
C GLY A 103 -17.69 9.91 1.24
N LEU A 104 -17.27 11.18 1.16
CA LEU A 104 -17.89 12.21 0.35
C LEU A 104 -17.21 12.44 -1.00
N MET A 105 -16.11 11.75 -1.28
CA MET A 105 -15.40 11.86 -2.58
C MET A 105 -16.32 11.42 -3.72
N LYS A 106 -16.16 12.08 -4.87
CA LYS A 106 -16.97 11.80 -6.06
C LYS A 106 -16.11 11.33 -7.23
N PRO A 107 -16.51 10.25 -7.94
CA PRO A 107 -15.76 9.75 -9.10
C PRO A 107 -15.76 10.71 -10.29
N THR A 108 -16.62 11.76 -10.26
CA THR A 108 -16.62 12.85 -11.24
C THR A 108 -15.58 13.94 -10.95
N GLU A 109 -15.12 14.02 -9.70
CA GLU A 109 -14.14 15.02 -9.23
C GLU A 109 -12.74 14.41 -9.07
N GLU A 110 -12.66 13.11 -8.78
CA GLU A 110 -11.41 12.43 -8.47
C GLU A 110 -11.10 11.29 -9.45
N ILE A 111 -9.88 11.32 -9.98
CA ILE A 111 -9.36 10.29 -10.87
C ILE A 111 -8.45 9.37 -10.08
N MET A 112 -8.79 8.09 -10.02
CA MET A 112 -7.98 7.08 -9.34
C MET A 112 -7.10 6.28 -10.31
N VAL A 113 -6.10 5.59 -9.76
CA VAL A 113 -5.15 4.74 -10.48
C VAL A 113 -5.80 3.89 -11.58
N PRO A 114 -6.90 3.12 -11.35
CA PRO A 114 -7.45 2.25 -12.39
C PRO A 114 -7.92 3.02 -13.62
N LYS A 115 -8.51 4.22 -13.46
CA LYS A 115 -8.89 5.06 -14.61
C LYS A 115 -7.67 5.48 -15.43
N VAL A 116 -6.57 5.86 -14.77
CA VAL A 116 -5.32 6.25 -15.44
C VAL A 116 -4.72 5.07 -16.20
N LEU A 117 -4.72 3.88 -15.62
CA LEU A 117 -4.11 2.69 -16.21
C LEU A 117 -4.98 2.06 -17.33
N LYS A 118 -6.28 2.31 -17.33
CA LYS A 118 -7.21 1.77 -18.34
C LYS A 118 -6.85 2.22 -19.76
N ASP A 119 -6.49 3.47 -19.93
CA ASP A 119 -6.07 4.03 -21.24
C ASP A 119 -4.73 3.42 -21.71
N ALA A 120 -3.94 2.91 -20.78
CA ALA A 120 -2.75 2.13 -21.10
C ALA A 120 -3.04 0.64 -21.38
N GLY A 121 -4.30 0.22 -21.42
CA GLY A 121 -4.75 -1.14 -21.74
C GLY A 121 -4.67 -2.12 -20.59
N TYR A 122 -4.65 -1.64 -19.35
CA TYR A 122 -4.71 -2.47 -18.14
C TYR A 122 -6.15 -2.84 -17.82
N ILE A 123 -6.34 -4.11 -17.42
CA ILE A 123 -7.52 -4.55 -16.68
C ILE A 123 -7.22 -4.46 -15.18
N SER A 124 -8.20 -4.11 -14.37
CA SER A 124 -7.96 -3.82 -12.96
C SER A 124 -8.95 -4.50 -12.03
N THR A 125 -8.47 -4.89 -10.84
CA THR A 125 -9.31 -5.39 -9.74
C THR A 125 -8.99 -4.69 -8.43
N SER A 126 -10.01 -4.56 -7.55
CA SER A 126 -9.89 -4.17 -6.16
C SER A 126 -10.46 -5.26 -5.27
N VAL A 127 -9.61 -5.94 -4.50
CA VAL A 127 -10.04 -7.12 -3.73
C VAL A 127 -9.82 -6.89 -2.24
N GLY A 128 -10.87 -6.53 -1.51
CA GLY A 128 -10.84 -6.42 -0.06
C GLY A 128 -11.42 -5.14 0.51
N LYS A 129 -10.75 -4.57 1.52
CA LYS A 129 -11.20 -3.40 2.25
C LYS A 129 -11.22 -2.16 1.35
N TRP A 130 -12.41 -1.80 0.86
CA TRP A 130 -12.62 -0.52 0.16
C TRP A 130 -12.57 0.65 1.16
N GLY A 131 -12.82 0.38 2.44
CA GLY A 131 -12.74 1.33 3.54
C GLY A 131 -13.92 2.29 3.53
N GLN A 132 -13.64 3.55 3.77
CA GLN A 132 -14.61 4.64 3.75
C GLN A 132 -14.72 5.31 2.38
N LEU A 133 -14.05 4.80 1.36
CA LEU A 133 -14.26 5.29 -0.01
C LEU A 133 -15.72 5.08 -0.39
N PRO A 134 -16.36 6.06 -1.06
CA PRO A 134 -17.78 5.98 -1.38
C PRO A 134 -18.04 5.04 -2.55
N LEU A 135 -19.30 4.67 -2.74
CA LEU A 135 -19.76 3.91 -3.90
C LEU A 135 -19.01 2.56 -4.08
N ASP A 136 -19.01 2.04 -5.27
CA ASP A 136 -18.30 0.81 -5.61
C ASP A 136 -16.95 1.09 -6.28
N PRO A 137 -15.98 0.18 -6.22
CA PRO A 137 -14.72 0.31 -6.95
C PRO A 137 -14.91 0.54 -8.45
N SER A 138 -15.95 -0.04 -9.07
CA SER A 138 -16.30 0.16 -10.49
C SER A 138 -16.61 1.62 -10.83
N ASP A 139 -17.20 2.40 -9.92
CA ASP A 139 -17.46 3.83 -10.13
C ASP A 139 -16.16 4.62 -10.28
N PHE A 140 -15.08 4.13 -9.66
CA PHE A 140 -13.75 4.70 -9.75
C PHE A 140 -12.86 4.04 -10.81
N GLY A 141 -13.43 3.15 -11.65
CA GLY A 141 -12.79 2.63 -12.85
C GLY A 141 -12.21 1.23 -12.76
N TYR A 142 -12.39 0.51 -11.65
CA TYR A 142 -12.04 -0.90 -11.58
C TYR A 142 -12.98 -1.75 -12.44
N ASP A 143 -12.40 -2.74 -13.14
CA ASP A 143 -13.15 -3.64 -14.01
C ASP A 143 -13.74 -4.83 -13.24
N ASP A 144 -13.12 -5.18 -12.11
CA ASP A 144 -13.53 -6.27 -11.21
C ASP A 144 -13.33 -5.86 -9.75
N TYR A 145 -14.13 -6.40 -8.84
CA TYR A 145 -13.92 -6.19 -7.41
C TYR A 145 -14.62 -7.20 -6.51
N LEU A 146 -14.02 -7.41 -5.35
CA LEU A 146 -14.67 -7.94 -4.15
C LEU A 146 -14.52 -6.90 -3.02
N ARG A 147 -15.62 -6.43 -2.46
CA ARG A 147 -15.61 -5.50 -1.33
C ARG A 147 -16.62 -5.87 -0.25
N PHE A 148 -16.37 -5.41 0.96
CA PHE A 148 -17.30 -5.47 2.09
C PHE A 148 -17.45 -4.09 2.74
N LYS A 149 -18.50 -3.89 3.54
CA LYS A 149 -18.72 -2.64 4.29
C LYS A 149 -17.96 -2.67 5.62
N GLY A 150 -17.36 -1.55 5.98
CA GLY A 150 -16.64 -1.38 7.25
C GLY A 150 -15.17 -1.81 7.18
N SER A 151 -14.65 -2.19 8.33
CA SER A 151 -13.25 -2.59 8.55
C SER A 151 -13.22 -3.76 9.55
N GLY A 152 -12.15 -4.55 9.54
CA GLY A 152 -12.02 -5.68 10.47
C GLY A 152 -13.02 -6.81 10.22
N VAL A 153 -13.38 -7.05 8.96
CA VAL A 153 -14.33 -8.10 8.59
C VAL A 153 -13.58 -9.39 8.32
N TYR A 154 -13.63 -10.33 9.26
CA TYR A 154 -12.92 -11.61 9.16
C TYR A 154 -13.84 -12.79 8.95
N THR A 155 -14.93 -12.90 9.72
CA THR A 155 -15.87 -14.03 9.68
C THR A 155 -17.30 -13.57 9.85
N SER A 156 -18.23 -14.51 9.65
CA SER A 156 -19.60 -14.45 10.10
C SER A 156 -19.73 -15.35 11.33
N SER A 157 -19.88 -14.77 12.51
CA SER A 157 -19.93 -15.54 13.77
C SER A 157 -21.34 -15.89 14.22
N ASP A 158 -22.35 -15.16 13.72
CA ASP A 158 -23.76 -15.33 14.09
C ASP A 158 -24.58 -15.70 12.85
N PRO A 159 -25.20 -16.90 12.82
CA PRO A 159 -26.07 -17.30 11.70
C PRO A 159 -27.25 -16.35 11.43
N GLN A 160 -27.62 -15.53 12.43
CA GLN A 160 -28.71 -14.55 12.31
C GLN A 160 -28.22 -13.16 11.86
N LYS A 161 -26.88 -12.90 11.93
CA LYS A 161 -26.23 -11.64 11.54
C LYS A 161 -25.07 -11.91 10.60
N LEU A 162 -25.41 -12.46 9.44
CA LEU A 162 -24.39 -12.80 8.44
C LEU A 162 -23.70 -11.54 7.91
N THR A 163 -22.42 -11.67 7.64
CA THR A 163 -21.61 -10.62 7.02
C THR A 163 -21.83 -10.61 5.51
N HIS A 164 -22.21 -9.44 4.98
CA HIS A 164 -22.39 -9.23 3.55
C HIS A 164 -21.14 -8.70 2.88
N TYR A 165 -20.89 -9.16 1.67
CA TYR A 165 -19.86 -8.64 0.77
C TYR A 165 -20.41 -8.58 -0.66
N SER A 166 -19.79 -7.78 -1.51
CA SER A 166 -20.22 -7.61 -2.91
C SER A 166 -19.10 -8.01 -3.85
N ILE A 167 -19.44 -8.77 -4.90
CA ILE A 167 -18.59 -9.05 -6.06
C ILE A 167 -19.28 -8.42 -7.26
N ASN A 168 -18.65 -7.42 -7.86
CA ASN A 168 -19.12 -6.77 -9.09
C ASN A 168 -20.61 -6.34 -9.01
N GLY A 169 -21.01 -5.74 -7.89
CA GLY A 169 -22.38 -5.28 -7.63
C GLY A 169 -23.34 -6.38 -7.16
N LYS A 170 -22.94 -7.64 -7.20
CA LYS A 170 -23.74 -8.76 -6.71
C LYS A 170 -23.51 -8.98 -5.22
N ASP A 171 -24.56 -8.87 -4.44
CA ASP A 171 -24.51 -9.13 -3.00
C ASP A 171 -24.31 -10.63 -2.70
N ASN A 172 -23.44 -10.91 -1.76
CA ASN A 172 -23.07 -12.24 -1.29
C ASN A 172 -23.04 -12.23 0.24
N VAL A 173 -23.12 -13.41 0.82
CA VAL A 173 -23.10 -13.62 2.26
C VAL A 173 -21.93 -14.50 2.64
N LEU A 174 -21.15 -14.03 3.61
CA LEU A 174 -20.07 -14.82 4.21
C LEU A 174 -20.71 -15.87 5.13
N LYS A 175 -20.57 -17.13 4.81
CA LYS A 175 -21.15 -18.22 5.59
C LYS A 175 -20.39 -18.42 6.90
N VAL A 176 -21.07 -18.98 7.89
CA VAL A 176 -20.41 -19.38 9.14
C VAL A 176 -19.30 -20.40 8.83
N GLY A 177 -18.12 -20.16 9.37
CA GLY A 177 -16.93 -20.97 9.11
C GLY A 177 -16.09 -20.54 7.91
N GLU A 178 -16.57 -19.63 7.07
CA GLU A 178 -15.74 -19.00 6.04
C GLU A 178 -14.91 -17.87 6.63
N TYR A 179 -13.70 -17.68 6.09
CA TYR A 179 -12.76 -16.65 6.50
C TYR A 179 -12.57 -15.66 5.34
N MET A 180 -12.97 -14.40 5.56
CA MET A 180 -12.98 -13.36 4.52
C MET A 180 -11.62 -13.18 3.84
N PRO A 181 -10.47 -13.16 4.56
CA PRO A 181 -9.18 -13.05 3.89
C PRO A 181 -8.87 -14.18 2.92
N ASP A 182 -9.36 -15.41 3.17
CA ASP A 182 -9.19 -16.52 2.23
C ASP A 182 -10.07 -16.35 0.99
N LEU A 183 -11.31 -15.88 1.15
CA LEU A 183 -12.18 -15.57 0.01
C LEU A 183 -11.59 -14.44 -0.85
N MET A 184 -11.04 -13.42 -0.21
CA MET A 184 -10.34 -12.33 -0.90
C MET A 184 -9.14 -12.87 -1.69
N HIS A 185 -8.31 -13.69 -1.04
CA HIS A 185 -7.15 -14.30 -1.68
C HIS A 185 -7.55 -15.14 -2.90
N ASN A 186 -8.56 -15.99 -2.76
CA ASN A 186 -9.05 -16.84 -3.83
C ASN A 186 -9.60 -16.00 -5.00
N HIS A 187 -10.41 -14.98 -4.73
CA HIS A 187 -10.92 -14.08 -5.77
C HIS A 187 -9.79 -13.37 -6.54
N LEU A 188 -8.75 -12.91 -5.83
CA LEU A 188 -7.56 -12.34 -6.47
C LEU A 188 -6.83 -13.34 -7.36
N VAL A 189 -6.68 -14.58 -6.91
CA VAL A 189 -6.06 -15.66 -7.69
C VAL A 189 -6.87 -15.98 -8.95
N ASP A 190 -8.18 -16.05 -8.83
CA ASP A 190 -9.09 -16.29 -9.96
C ASP A 190 -9.01 -15.16 -10.99
N PHE A 191 -8.98 -13.90 -10.53
CA PHE A 191 -8.79 -12.75 -11.41
C PHE A 191 -7.45 -12.81 -12.16
N ILE A 192 -6.34 -13.12 -11.46
CA ILE A 192 -5.01 -13.25 -12.05
C ILE A 192 -5.01 -14.37 -13.10
N ALA A 193 -5.58 -15.53 -12.79
CA ALA A 193 -5.66 -16.67 -13.70
C ALA A 193 -6.45 -16.35 -14.97
N ALA A 194 -7.59 -15.66 -14.83
CA ALA A 194 -8.44 -15.25 -15.94
C ALA A 194 -7.79 -14.19 -16.84
N ASN A 195 -6.84 -13.42 -16.33
CA ASN A 195 -6.23 -12.27 -17.02
C ASN A 195 -4.72 -12.40 -17.23
N LYS A 196 -4.15 -13.58 -17.07
CA LYS A 196 -2.70 -13.84 -17.15
C LYS A 196 -2.03 -13.41 -18.46
N ASP A 197 -2.80 -13.32 -19.55
CA ASP A 197 -2.33 -12.96 -20.89
C ASP A 197 -2.47 -11.46 -21.22
N LYS A 198 -2.96 -10.65 -20.26
CA LYS A 198 -3.15 -9.21 -20.38
C LYS A 198 -2.40 -8.50 -19.24
N PRO A 199 -1.93 -7.26 -19.44
CA PRO A 199 -1.41 -6.48 -18.34
C PRO A 199 -2.54 -6.16 -17.35
N PHE A 200 -2.30 -6.38 -16.07
CA PHE A 200 -3.29 -6.11 -15.03
C PHE A 200 -2.72 -5.27 -13.88
N PHE A 201 -3.61 -4.53 -13.24
CA PHE A 201 -3.40 -3.85 -11.97
C PHE A 201 -4.32 -4.47 -10.91
N ALA A 202 -3.73 -5.07 -9.88
CA ALA A 202 -4.48 -5.63 -8.76
C ALA A 202 -4.19 -4.83 -7.49
N TYR A 203 -5.19 -4.12 -6.99
CA TYR A 203 -5.18 -3.53 -5.67
C TYR A 203 -5.74 -4.54 -4.68
N TYR A 204 -4.90 -4.96 -3.73
CA TYR A 204 -5.24 -5.95 -2.71
C TYR A 204 -5.19 -5.32 -1.32
N PRO A 205 -6.21 -4.53 -0.94
CA PRO A 205 -6.33 -3.96 0.39
C PRO A 205 -6.80 -5.01 1.38
N MET A 206 -5.84 -5.62 2.08
CA MET A 206 -6.09 -6.68 3.06
C MET A 206 -6.90 -6.17 4.25
N VAL A 207 -7.57 -7.07 4.98
CA VAL A 207 -8.23 -6.78 6.26
C VAL A 207 -7.21 -6.74 7.39
N HIS A 208 -6.16 -7.56 7.28
CA HIS A 208 -5.12 -7.68 8.30
C HIS A 208 -4.30 -6.38 8.41
N VAL A 209 -4.06 -5.88 9.60
CA VAL A 209 -4.38 -6.42 10.92
C VAL A 209 -5.30 -5.46 11.69
N HIS A 210 -6.36 -4.99 11.03
CA HIS A 210 -7.33 -4.05 11.63
C HIS A 210 -8.06 -4.69 12.82
N GLY A 211 -8.47 -3.86 13.76
CA GLY A 211 -9.19 -4.24 14.99
C GLY A 211 -10.40 -5.15 14.79
N ASP A 212 -10.96 -5.61 15.89
CA ASP A 212 -11.81 -6.79 16.02
C ASP A 212 -11.03 -8.09 15.67
N ILE A 213 -9.76 -8.12 16.09
CA ILE A 213 -8.85 -9.26 15.89
C ILE A 213 -9.46 -10.52 16.48
N ILE A 214 -9.56 -11.55 15.65
CA ILE A 214 -10.07 -12.87 15.99
C ILE A 214 -9.04 -13.95 15.65
N ALA A 215 -9.31 -15.19 16.10
CA ALA A 215 -8.50 -16.33 15.71
C ALA A 215 -8.53 -16.53 14.18
N THR A 216 -7.38 -16.79 13.62
CA THR A 216 -7.23 -17.18 12.21
C THR A 216 -7.51 -18.68 12.03
N PRO A 217 -7.70 -19.20 10.82
CA PRO A 217 -7.79 -20.64 10.58
C PRO A 217 -6.60 -21.45 11.09
N ASP A 218 -5.42 -20.83 11.26
CA ASP A 218 -4.21 -21.47 11.75
C ASP A 218 -3.94 -21.23 13.26
N SER A 219 -4.75 -20.39 13.91
CA SER A 219 -4.58 -20.11 15.33
C SER A 219 -4.80 -21.35 16.19
N LYS A 220 -3.94 -21.56 17.17
CA LYS A 220 -4.16 -22.62 18.18
C LYS A 220 -5.38 -22.27 19.04
N PRO A 221 -6.13 -23.27 19.53
CA PRO A 221 -7.33 -23.01 20.34
C PRO A 221 -7.04 -22.21 21.63
N ASP A 222 -5.83 -22.31 22.15
CA ASP A 222 -5.36 -21.64 23.37
C ASP A 222 -4.44 -20.45 23.10
N SER A 223 -4.37 -19.96 21.86
CA SER A 223 -3.52 -18.82 21.50
C SER A 223 -3.81 -17.61 22.39
N LYS A 224 -2.75 -17.02 22.94
CA LYS A 224 -2.80 -15.85 23.81
C LYS A 224 -2.51 -14.54 23.07
N ASP A 225 -2.05 -14.63 21.81
CA ASP A 225 -1.68 -13.48 20.99
C ASP A 225 -2.30 -13.58 19.59
N LEU A 226 -3.58 -13.29 19.53
CA LEU A 226 -4.31 -13.32 18.26
C LEU A 226 -3.81 -12.25 17.28
N PHE A 227 -3.22 -11.15 17.74
CA PHE A 227 -2.62 -10.16 16.86
C PHE A 227 -1.39 -10.74 16.14
N ALA A 228 -0.50 -11.41 16.87
CA ALA A 228 0.63 -12.09 16.25
C ALA A 228 0.18 -13.20 15.27
N ASP A 229 -0.86 -13.97 15.64
CA ASP A 229 -1.45 -14.97 14.76
C ASP A 229 -1.93 -14.35 13.44
N ASN A 230 -2.57 -13.17 13.50
CA ASN A 230 -3.04 -12.44 12.32
C ASN A 230 -1.88 -11.88 11.47
N ILE A 231 -0.79 -11.42 12.08
CA ILE A 231 0.46 -11.05 11.37
C ILE A 231 1.00 -12.25 10.59
N VAL A 232 1.11 -13.41 11.25
CA VAL A 232 1.62 -14.64 10.63
C VAL A 232 0.71 -15.11 9.51
N TYR A 233 -0.61 -15.00 9.69
CA TYR A 233 -1.58 -15.41 8.65
C TYR A 233 -1.55 -14.46 7.45
N MET A 234 -1.43 -13.17 7.66
CA MET A 234 -1.21 -12.17 6.62
C MET A 234 0.04 -12.50 5.80
N ASP A 235 1.17 -12.74 6.48
CA ASP A 235 2.43 -13.12 5.85
C ASP A 235 2.31 -14.42 5.03
N LYS A 236 1.58 -15.42 5.55
CA LYS A 236 1.25 -16.66 4.84
C LYS A 236 0.48 -16.38 3.54
N LEU A 237 -0.53 -15.48 3.56
CA LEU A 237 -1.29 -15.13 2.35
C LEU A 237 -0.42 -14.42 1.31
N VAL A 238 0.51 -13.56 1.75
CA VAL A 238 1.51 -12.95 0.86
C VAL A 238 2.38 -14.02 0.23
N GLY A 239 2.89 -14.98 1.02
CA GLY A 239 3.68 -16.10 0.52
C GLY A 239 2.92 -16.97 -0.48
N LYS A 240 1.64 -17.29 -0.20
CA LYS A 240 0.77 -18.03 -1.13
C LYS A 240 0.60 -17.28 -2.47
N LEU A 241 0.40 -15.97 -2.42
CA LEU A 241 0.28 -15.17 -3.65
C LEU A 241 1.56 -15.20 -4.48
N MET A 242 2.74 -15.11 -3.85
CA MET A 242 4.01 -15.23 -4.58
C MET A 242 4.15 -16.60 -5.23
N HIS A 243 3.79 -17.67 -4.52
CA HIS A 243 3.82 -19.03 -5.08
C HIS A 243 2.86 -19.17 -6.27
N VAL A 244 1.67 -18.58 -6.22
CA VAL A 244 0.72 -18.56 -7.35
C VAL A 244 1.35 -17.88 -8.57
N LEU A 245 2.01 -16.72 -8.40
CA LEU A 245 2.67 -16.01 -9.50
C LEU A 245 3.82 -16.83 -10.10
N ASP A 246 4.58 -17.54 -9.26
CA ASP A 246 5.63 -18.46 -9.72
C ASP A 246 5.06 -19.63 -10.51
N SER A 247 4.01 -20.27 -10.01
CA SER A 247 3.36 -21.41 -10.67
C SER A 247 2.70 -21.07 -12.01
N MET A 248 2.23 -19.83 -12.15
CA MET A 248 1.67 -19.28 -13.39
C MET A 248 2.73 -18.66 -14.32
N HIS A 249 4.02 -18.69 -13.97
CA HIS A 249 5.13 -18.05 -14.70
C HIS A 249 4.93 -16.54 -14.92
N LEU A 250 4.26 -15.87 -13.99
CA LEU A 250 3.99 -14.43 -14.04
C LEU A 250 4.99 -13.59 -13.25
N ARG A 251 5.77 -14.25 -12.37
CA ARG A 251 6.60 -13.59 -11.36
C ARG A 251 7.60 -12.59 -11.97
N GLU A 252 8.28 -12.96 -13.07
CA GLU A 252 9.27 -12.11 -13.74
C GLU A 252 8.67 -10.88 -14.44
N ASN A 253 7.36 -10.91 -14.75
CA ASN A 253 6.66 -9.79 -15.37
C ASN A 253 5.69 -9.08 -14.42
N THR A 254 5.84 -9.30 -13.11
CA THR A 254 4.96 -8.71 -12.11
C THR A 254 5.75 -7.91 -11.07
N LEU A 255 5.44 -6.62 -10.99
CA LEU A 255 5.88 -5.74 -9.90
C LEU A 255 4.91 -5.91 -8.73
N VAL A 256 5.44 -6.30 -7.57
CA VAL A 256 4.67 -6.41 -6.34
C VAL A 256 5.11 -5.32 -5.37
N PHE A 257 4.17 -4.49 -4.94
CA PHE A 257 4.32 -3.62 -3.79
C PHE A 257 3.62 -4.23 -2.57
N PHE A 258 4.28 -4.19 -1.43
CA PHE A 258 3.69 -4.42 -0.12
C PHE A 258 3.84 -3.16 0.72
N MET A 259 2.75 -2.69 1.33
CA MET A 259 2.74 -1.44 2.11
C MET A 259 1.71 -1.52 3.25
N GLY A 260 1.99 -0.84 4.38
CA GLY A 260 0.97 -0.52 5.38
C GLY A 260 0.17 0.71 4.99
N ASP A 261 -1.08 0.82 5.41
CA ASP A 261 -1.91 1.99 5.10
C ASP A 261 -1.78 3.12 6.12
N ASN A 262 -1.43 2.82 7.35
CA ASN A 262 -1.11 3.76 8.43
C ASN A 262 -0.36 3.04 9.56
N GLY A 263 0.06 3.77 10.57
CA GLY A 263 0.74 3.21 11.74
C GLY A 263 -0.08 2.19 12.51
N THR A 264 0.60 1.45 13.39
CA THR A 264 0.02 0.40 14.24
C THR A 264 -1.16 0.91 15.06
N ALA A 265 -2.23 0.13 15.15
CA ALA A 265 -3.40 0.43 15.99
C ALA A 265 -3.02 0.55 17.48
N ALA A 266 -3.86 1.23 18.27
CA ALA A 266 -3.55 1.60 19.65
C ALA A 266 -3.35 0.39 20.59
N GLU A 267 -4.12 -0.69 20.39
CA GLU A 267 -4.02 -1.88 21.26
C GLU A 267 -2.69 -2.61 21.08
N PRO A 268 -2.23 -3.01 19.87
CA PRO A 268 -0.95 -3.68 19.68
C PRO A 268 0.26 -2.73 19.72
N TYR A 269 0.07 -1.41 19.72
CA TYR A 269 1.14 -0.42 19.69
C TYR A 269 2.21 -0.60 20.77
N PRO A 270 1.92 -0.95 22.05
CA PRO A 270 2.95 -1.16 23.06
C PRO A 270 3.97 -2.26 22.70
N ARG A 271 3.61 -3.18 21.80
CA ARG A 271 4.48 -4.25 21.28
C ARG A 271 5.14 -3.90 19.93
N SER A 272 4.87 -2.71 19.41
CA SER A 272 5.48 -2.20 18.17
C SER A 272 6.81 -1.54 18.50
N THR A 273 7.83 -2.37 18.79
CA THR A 273 9.18 -1.94 19.18
C THR A 273 10.24 -2.42 18.21
N ILE A 274 11.34 -1.68 18.12
CA ILE A 274 12.53 -2.02 17.35
C ILE A 274 13.75 -1.81 18.24
N ASN A 275 14.61 -2.83 18.37
CA ASN A 275 15.79 -2.83 19.25
C ASN A 275 15.44 -2.45 20.71
N GLY A 276 14.33 -2.96 21.21
CA GLY A 276 13.82 -2.68 22.57
C GLY A 276 13.28 -1.26 22.78
N LYS A 277 13.23 -0.42 21.72
CA LYS A 277 12.74 0.96 21.81
C LYS A 277 11.33 1.09 21.24
N GLN A 278 10.48 1.84 21.95
CA GLN A 278 9.15 2.21 21.49
C GLN A 278 9.25 3.21 20.34
N LEU A 279 8.42 3.01 19.32
CA LEU A 279 8.30 3.93 18.20
C LEU A 279 7.50 5.18 18.58
N SER A 280 7.77 6.34 17.94
CA SER A 280 7.05 7.58 18.18
C SER A 280 5.78 7.66 17.35
N GLY A 281 4.61 7.50 17.98
CA GLY A 281 3.31 7.61 17.34
C GLY A 281 2.74 6.29 16.84
N LYS A 282 1.43 6.31 16.66
CA LYS A 282 0.59 5.19 16.25
C LYS A 282 -0.53 5.69 15.34
N LYS A 283 -1.36 4.81 14.83
CA LYS A 283 -2.57 5.16 14.06
C LYS A 283 -3.32 6.37 14.63
N GLY A 284 -3.55 7.37 13.81
CA GLY A 284 -4.27 8.59 14.16
C GLY A 284 -3.42 9.65 14.85
N ASP A 285 -2.10 9.47 14.95
CA ASP A 285 -1.18 10.48 15.46
C ASP A 285 -0.44 11.16 14.29
N LEU A 286 -0.31 12.49 14.33
CA LEU A 286 0.60 13.27 13.45
C LEU A 286 2.05 13.22 13.95
N LYS A 287 2.39 12.12 14.63
CA LYS A 287 3.76 11.74 14.97
C LYS A 287 4.32 10.81 13.90
N GLU A 288 5.64 10.59 13.96
CA GLU A 288 6.38 9.89 12.91
C GLU A 288 5.72 8.56 12.50
N CYS A 289 5.54 7.63 13.43
CA CYS A 289 5.00 6.30 13.14
C CYS A 289 3.47 6.22 13.05
N GLY A 290 2.77 7.36 13.09
CA GLY A 290 1.38 7.42 12.63
C GLY A 290 1.27 7.33 11.12
N SER A 291 2.29 7.86 10.42
CA SER A 291 2.36 7.97 8.95
C SER A 291 3.48 7.17 8.30
N LEU A 292 4.57 6.89 9.01
CA LEU A 292 5.67 6.06 8.52
C LEU A 292 5.25 4.59 8.49
N VAL A 293 5.23 3.98 7.30
CA VAL A 293 4.72 2.64 7.07
C VAL A 293 5.74 1.75 6.35
N PRO A 294 5.72 0.43 6.60
CA PRO A 294 6.55 -0.48 5.84
C PRO A 294 6.18 -0.43 4.37
N THR A 295 7.17 -0.33 3.50
CA THR A 295 6.99 -0.27 2.05
C THR A 295 8.11 -1.03 1.37
N ILE A 296 7.73 -2.02 0.56
CA ILE A 296 8.65 -2.92 -0.15
C ILE A 296 8.18 -3.01 -1.60
N ALA A 297 9.13 -2.94 -2.54
CA ALA A 297 8.87 -3.25 -3.94
C ALA A 297 9.73 -4.43 -4.39
N ASN A 298 9.11 -5.36 -5.09
CA ASN A 298 9.79 -6.55 -5.57
C ASN A 298 9.40 -6.86 -7.01
N TRP A 299 10.41 -6.98 -7.88
CA TRP A 299 10.24 -7.37 -9.27
C TRP A 299 11.49 -8.11 -9.75
N PRO A 300 11.46 -9.45 -9.78
CA PRO A 300 12.63 -10.24 -10.16
C PRO A 300 13.19 -9.85 -11.54
N GLY A 301 14.51 -9.76 -11.62
CA GLY A 301 15.19 -9.40 -12.87
C GLY A 301 15.07 -7.93 -13.31
N LYS A 302 14.29 -7.10 -12.59
CA LYS A 302 14.17 -5.66 -12.86
C LYS A 302 14.65 -4.81 -11.69
N ILE A 303 14.24 -5.15 -10.46
CA ILE A 303 14.72 -4.52 -9.23
C ILE A 303 15.84 -5.39 -8.68
N LYS A 304 17.00 -4.78 -8.41
CA LYS A 304 18.12 -5.48 -7.75
C LYS A 304 17.72 -5.82 -6.33
N GLY A 305 17.88 -7.08 -5.93
CA GLY A 305 17.57 -7.53 -4.58
C GLY A 305 18.48 -6.94 -3.51
N GLY A 306 17.99 -6.92 -2.26
CA GLY A 306 18.72 -6.50 -1.07
C GLY A 306 18.98 -5.00 -0.95
N GLN A 307 18.22 -4.18 -1.68
CA GLN A 307 18.38 -2.73 -1.60
C GLN A 307 17.59 -2.15 -0.43
N ILE A 308 18.17 -1.11 0.18
CA ILE A 308 17.52 -0.26 1.16
C ILE A 308 17.55 1.17 0.64
N SER A 309 16.40 1.82 0.55
CA SER A 309 16.29 3.21 0.14
C SER A 309 15.92 4.10 1.32
N ASN A 310 16.69 5.16 1.52
CA ASN A 310 16.37 6.23 2.48
C ASN A 310 15.68 7.42 1.81
N GLN A 311 15.30 7.30 0.55
CA GLN A 311 14.54 8.35 -0.13
C GLN A 311 13.18 8.54 0.53
N LEU A 312 12.75 9.78 0.63
CA LEU A 312 11.40 10.13 1.04
C LEU A 312 10.41 9.69 -0.04
N ILE A 313 9.39 8.94 0.35
CA ILE A 313 8.26 8.53 -0.48
C ILE A 313 6.98 9.03 0.21
N ASP A 314 6.18 9.74 -0.53
CA ASP A 314 4.86 10.21 -0.10
C ASP A 314 3.78 9.34 -0.75
N GLY A 315 2.69 9.08 -0.05
CA GLY A 315 1.58 8.27 -0.60
C GLY A 315 1.03 8.81 -1.92
N SER A 316 1.14 10.14 -2.15
CA SER A 316 0.77 10.76 -3.42
C SER A 316 1.63 10.32 -4.61
N ASP A 317 2.83 9.78 -4.36
CA ASP A 317 3.79 9.39 -5.40
C ASP A 317 3.42 8.10 -6.15
N PHE A 318 2.49 7.30 -5.61
CA PHE A 318 2.15 6.00 -6.21
C PHE A 318 1.44 6.12 -7.55
N LEU A 319 0.44 7.02 -7.68
CA LEU A 319 -0.26 7.21 -8.96
C LEU A 319 0.69 7.59 -10.10
N PRO A 320 1.54 8.66 -9.99
CA PRO A 320 2.49 8.99 -11.06
C PRO A 320 3.55 7.90 -11.28
N THR A 321 3.92 7.14 -10.23
CA THR A 321 4.85 6.01 -10.38
C THR A 321 4.24 4.87 -11.19
N PHE A 322 3.00 4.50 -10.90
CA PHE A 322 2.29 3.49 -11.70
C PHE A 322 2.10 3.96 -13.15
N ALA A 323 1.76 5.24 -13.36
CA ALA A 323 1.62 5.80 -14.70
C ALA A 323 2.94 5.70 -15.49
N GLU A 324 4.09 6.07 -14.90
CA GLU A 324 5.40 5.98 -15.54
C GLU A 324 5.78 4.54 -15.88
N ILE A 325 5.59 3.59 -14.94
CA ILE A 325 5.93 2.17 -15.14
C ILE A 325 5.10 1.56 -16.27
N THR A 326 3.84 1.95 -16.40
CA THR A 326 2.90 1.39 -17.37
C THR A 326 2.89 2.12 -18.71
N GLY A 327 3.49 3.31 -18.74
CA GLY A 327 3.39 4.23 -19.88
C GLY A 327 2.02 4.88 -20.02
N ALA A 328 1.23 4.93 -18.94
CA ALA A 328 -0.04 5.63 -18.90
C ALA A 328 0.19 7.15 -18.86
N LYS A 329 -0.74 7.90 -19.44
CA LYS A 329 -0.74 9.37 -19.38
C LYS A 329 -1.39 9.84 -18.08
N LEU A 330 -0.76 10.77 -17.41
CA LEU A 330 -1.38 11.44 -16.27
C LEU A 330 -2.51 12.38 -16.72
N PRO A 331 -3.52 12.62 -15.87
CA PRO A 331 -4.61 13.53 -16.18
C PRO A 331 -4.09 14.99 -16.30
N GLU A 332 -4.37 15.66 -17.42
CA GLU A 332 -3.82 16.99 -17.71
C GLU A 332 -4.45 18.11 -16.89
N ASN A 333 -5.73 17.96 -16.50
CA ASN A 333 -6.50 19.00 -15.80
C ASN A 333 -6.64 18.75 -14.30
N THR A 334 -5.74 17.96 -13.71
CA THR A 334 -5.79 17.60 -12.30
C THR A 334 -4.44 17.92 -11.66
N ILE A 335 -4.46 18.70 -10.58
CA ILE A 335 -3.25 18.94 -9.80
C ILE A 335 -2.92 17.64 -9.05
N LEU A 336 -1.80 17.03 -9.39
CA LEU A 336 -1.21 15.91 -8.66
C LEU A 336 -0.12 16.44 -7.74
N ASP A 337 -0.10 15.94 -6.50
CA ASP A 337 0.92 16.31 -5.50
C ASP A 337 2.11 15.34 -5.54
N GLY A 338 1.91 14.19 -6.19
CA GLY A 338 2.88 13.12 -6.29
C GLY A 338 3.98 13.35 -7.32
N ARG A 339 5.14 12.74 -7.07
CA ARG A 339 6.27 12.63 -8.00
C ARG A 339 6.62 11.16 -8.21
N SER A 340 6.84 10.75 -9.45
CA SER A 340 7.23 9.35 -9.70
C SER A 340 8.59 9.02 -9.10
N PHE A 341 8.65 7.91 -8.36
CA PHE A 341 9.89 7.30 -7.89
C PHE A 341 10.28 6.05 -8.71
N ALA A 342 9.63 5.81 -9.85
CA ALA A 342 9.94 4.67 -10.73
C ALA A 342 11.45 4.57 -11.09
N PRO A 343 12.18 5.66 -11.44
CA PRO A 343 13.59 5.57 -11.73
C PRO A 343 14.42 4.96 -10.58
N ASN A 344 14.05 5.24 -9.34
CA ASN A 344 14.76 4.74 -8.15
C ASN A 344 14.59 3.23 -7.97
N LEU A 345 13.44 2.67 -8.34
CA LEU A 345 13.22 1.22 -8.34
C LEU A 345 14.26 0.49 -9.22
N PHE A 346 14.71 1.14 -10.27
CA PHE A 346 15.64 0.58 -11.26
C PHE A 346 17.08 1.08 -11.08
N GLY A 347 17.41 1.69 -9.94
CA GLY A 347 18.73 2.22 -9.64
C GLY A 347 19.15 3.39 -10.55
N LYS A 348 18.19 4.10 -11.13
CA LYS A 348 18.42 5.27 -11.98
C LYS A 348 18.25 6.55 -11.19
N LYS A 349 18.92 7.62 -11.64
CA LYS A 349 18.68 8.97 -11.10
C LYS A 349 17.28 9.41 -11.50
N GLY A 350 16.45 9.71 -10.50
CA GLY A 350 15.13 10.28 -10.67
C GLY A 350 15.04 11.71 -10.19
N ASN A 351 13.82 12.16 -9.90
CA ASN A 351 13.53 13.45 -9.25
C ASN A 351 13.02 13.17 -7.82
N PRO A 352 13.92 12.84 -6.86
CA PRO A 352 13.52 12.49 -5.50
C PRO A 352 12.85 13.66 -4.80
N ARG A 353 11.96 13.34 -3.86
CA ARG A 353 11.44 14.33 -2.92
C ARG A 353 12.50 14.73 -1.94
N ASP A 354 12.46 15.98 -1.56
CA ASP A 354 13.23 16.52 -0.45
C ASP A 354 12.35 16.93 0.74
N TRP A 355 11.04 16.66 0.64
CA TRP A 355 10.05 16.82 1.71
C TRP A 355 8.82 15.94 1.46
N ILE A 356 8.06 15.65 2.51
CA ILE A 356 6.72 15.04 2.47
C ILE A 356 5.74 15.91 3.26
N PHE A 357 4.45 15.80 2.92
CA PHE A 357 3.36 16.51 3.63
C PHE A 357 2.33 15.48 4.11
N MET A 358 1.96 15.57 5.39
CA MET A 358 0.95 14.71 6.00
C MET A 358 -0.08 15.55 6.74
N GLU A 359 -1.34 15.18 6.56
CA GLU A 359 -2.46 15.83 7.24
C GLU A 359 -3.46 14.86 7.83
N LEU A 360 -4.15 15.31 8.86
CA LEU A 360 -5.26 14.61 9.49
C LEU A 360 -6.23 15.63 10.09
N GLY A 361 -7.48 15.58 9.62
CA GLY A 361 -8.48 16.56 10.03
C GLY A 361 -8.07 17.97 9.61
N SER A 362 -7.93 18.84 10.59
CA SER A 362 -7.50 20.23 10.37
C SER A 362 -6.04 20.51 10.74
N ASP A 363 -5.25 19.48 10.99
CA ASP A 363 -3.85 19.62 11.37
C ASP A 363 -2.92 18.91 10.40
N TRP A 364 -1.68 19.37 10.25
CA TRP A 364 -0.70 18.85 9.32
C TRP A 364 0.74 19.13 9.74
N TYR A 365 1.64 18.46 9.05
CA TYR A 365 3.05 18.79 9.07
C TYR A 365 3.69 18.61 7.69
N VAL A 366 4.80 19.32 7.49
CA VAL A 366 5.77 19.05 6.42
C VAL A 366 7.09 18.65 7.06
N ARG A 367 7.78 17.68 6.47
CA ARG A 367 9.12 17.30 6.93
C ARG A 367 10.07 17.04 5.78
N ASP A 368 11.37 17.30 6.00
CA ASP A 368 12.45 16.77 5.21
C ASP A 368 13.17 15.61 5.93
N ALA A 369 14.37 15.25 5.53
CA ALA A 369 15.11 14.17 6.17
C ALA A 369 15.43 14.41 7.64
N ASN A 370 15.64 15.67 8.04
CA ASN A 370 16.22 16.04 9.33
C ASN A 370 15.25 16.80 10.25
N PHE A 371 14.28 17.50 9.69
CA PHE A 371 13.37 18.37 10.45
C PHE A 371 11.92 18.19 10.02
N LYS A 372 11.02 18.42 10.98
CA LYS A 372 9.58 18.48 10.78
C LYS A 372 9.03 19.80 11.29
N LEU A 373 8.17 20.44 10.48
CA LEU A 373 7.46 21.67 10.82
C LEU A 373 5.96 21.38 10.83
N ASN A 374 5.30 21.58 11.97
CA ASN A 374 3.85 21.40 12.04
C ASN A 374 3.09 22.70 11.75
N ARG A 375 1.76 22.60 11.60
CA ARG A 375 0.86 23.75 11.36
C ARG A 375 1.03 24.88 12.37
N ALA A 376 1.31 24.56 13.64
CA ALA A 376 1.53 25.56 14.69
C ALA A 376 2.92 26.22 14.64
N GLY A 377 3.73 25.97 13.61
CA GLY A 377 5.07 26.55 13.42
C GLY A 377 6.14 25.98 14.36
N LYS A 378 5.87 24.86 15.06
CA LYS A 378 6.86 24.16 15.88
C LYS A 378 7.77 23.31 15.00
N LEU A 379 9.08 23.49 15.19
CA LEU A 379 10.12 22.71 14.53
C LEU A 379 10.52 21.52 15.41
N PHE A 380 10.65 20.33 14.82
CA PHE A 380 11.07 19.10 15.50
C PHE A 380 12.36 18.57 14.84
N ASP A 381 13.26 18.07 15.66
CA ASP A 381 14.45 17.35 15.23
C ASP A 381 14.09 15.89 14.96
N MET A 382 14.39 15.41 13.74
CA MET A 382 14.10 14.06 13.28
C MET A 382 15.32 13.15 13.25
N SER A 383 16.45 13.57 13.83
CA SER A 383 17.72 12.81 13.82
C SER A 383 17.62 11.46 14.54
N ASN A 384 16.74 11.35 15.54
CA ASN A 384 16.46 10.10 16.27
C ASN A 384 15.13 9.42 15.85
N ALA A 385 14.53 9.87 14.74
CA ALA A 385 13.36 9.18 14.19
C ALA A 385 13.74 7.75 13.76
N PRO A 386 12.85 6.77 13.93
CA PRO A 386 11.43 6.89 14.29
C PRO A 386 11.11 6.80 15.80
N PHE A 387 12.09 6.97 16.69
CA PHE A 387 11.89 6.76 18.12
C PHE A 387 11.49 8.03 18.86
N GLU A 388 12.11 9.15 18.50
CA GLU A 388 11.92 10.44 19.16
C GLU A 388 11.86 11.57 18.12
N GLU A 389 11.12 12.62 18.44
CA GLU A 389 10.96 13.81 17.63
C GLU A 389 10.85 15.05 18.55
N PRO A 390 11.93 15.43 19.23
CA PRO A 390 11.93 16.53 20.17
C PRO A 390 11.71 17.88 19.48
N VAL A 391 10.98 18.78 20.15
CA VAL A 391 10.82 20.15 19.70
C VAL A 391 12.16 20.89 19.81
N VAL A 392 12.58 21.53 18.73
CA VAL A 392 13.73 22.45 18.74
C VAL A 392 13.27 23.80 19.25
N ALA A 393 13.62 24.12 20.51
CA ALA A 393 13.28 25.41 21.12
C ALA A 393 13.89 26.58 20.31
N ALA A 394 13.21 27.70 20.25
CA ALA A 394 13.60 28.81 19.37
C ALA A 394 15.04 29.29 19.64
N GLU A 395 15.44 29.32 20.92
CA GLU A 395 16.77 29.75 21.38
C GLU A 395 17.88 28.71 21.09
N LYS A 396 17.50 27.49 20.66
CA LYS A 396 18.41 26.37 20.29
C LYS A 396 18.49 26.11 18.78
N GLN A 397 17.78 26.94 17.99
CA GLN A 397 17.82 26.81 16.53
C GLN A 397 19.13 27.38 15.98
N ASP A 398 20.02 26.50 15.56
CA ASP A 398 21.22 26.86 14.83
C ASP A 398 20.90 27.28 13.38
N ALA A 399 21.93 27.65 12.62
CA ALA A 399 21.78 28.10 11.24
C ALA A 399 21.13 26.99 10.35
N GLY A 400 21.41 25.72 10.61
CA GLY A 400 20.83 24.59 9.89
C GLY A 400 19.33 24.42 10.19
N ALA A 401 18.94 24.48 11.45
CA ALA A 401 17.55 24.41 11.89
C ALA A 401 16.72 25.61 11.35
N LEU A 402 17.29 26.82 11.37
CA LEU A 402 16.65 28.01 10.81
C LEU A 402 16.44 27.88 9.29
N ALA A 403 17.47 27.44 8.57
CA ALA A 403 17.37 27.22 7.12
C ALA A 403 16.31 26.16 6.77
N ALA A 404 16.28 25.04 7.52
CA ALA A 404 15.26 24.00 7.35
C ALA A 404 13.86 24.53 7.66
N LYS A 405 13.69 25.31 8.73
CA LYS A 405 12.41 25.92 9.07
C LYS A 405 11.88 26.83 7.95
N LEU A 406 12.73 27.72 7.41
CA LEU A 406 12.37 28.61 6.31
C LEU A 406 12.00 27.81 5.04
N LYS A 407 12.78 26.78 4.71
CA LYS A 407 12.49 25.90 3.59
C LYS A 407 11.13 25.22 3.74
N LEU A 408 10.86 24.58 4.89
CA LEU A 408 9.61 23.87 5.14
C LEU A 408 8.42 24.83 5.20
N GLN A 409 8.62 26.05 5.68
CA GLN A 409 7.62 27.10 5.68
C GLN A 409 7.26 27.53 4.25
N SER A 410 8.26 27.72 3.38
CA SER A 410 8.04 28.01 1.95
C SER A 410 7.29 26.87 1.23
N VAL A 411 7.52 25.62 1.63
CA VAL A 411 6.73 24.48 1.12
C VAL A 411 5.27 24.62 1.51
N LEU A 412 4.96 24.90 2.79
CA LEU A 412 3.59 25.09 3.26
C LEU A 412 2.90 26.28 2.56
N GLU A 413 3.61 27.39 2.35
CA GLU A 413 3.11 28.54 1.61
C GLU A 413 2.79 28.18 0.15
N SER A 414 3.63 27.36 -0.49
CA SER A 414 3.40 26.89 -1.87
C SER A 414 2.25 25.90 -1.99
N LEU A 415 2.05 25.03 -1.00
CA LEU A 415 0.95 24.08 -0.96
C LEU A 415 -0.38 24.75 -0.64
N ASP A 416 -0.33 25.77 0.21
CA ASP A 416 -1.48 26.54 0.71
C ASP A 416 -2.65 25.65 1.17
N PRO A 417 -2.43 24.73 2.13
CA PRO A 417 -3.47 23.81 2.54
C PRO A 417 -4.67 24.50 3.20
N GLU A 418 -4.49 25.71 3.75
CA GLU A 418 -5.57 26.48 4.37
C GLU A 418 -6.58 27.04 3.35
N SER A 419 -6.18 27.25 2.09
CA SER A 419 -7.10 27.66 1.01
C SER A 419 -7.91 26.49 0.43
N GLY A 420 -7.54 25.26 0.79
CA GLY A 420 -8.19 24.06 0.31
C GLY A 420 -9.48 23.70 1.08
N LYS A 421 -9.93 22.46 0.89
CA LYS A 421 -11.02 21.90 1.68
C LYS A 421 -10.54 21.72 3.13
N MET A 422 -11.27 22.27 4.10
CA MET A 422 -10.93 22.19 5.52
C MET A 422 -11.87 21.24 6.26
N ASP A 423 -11.36 20.57 7.29
CA ASP A 423 -12.19 19.81 8.22
C ASP A 423 -12.89 20.76 9.19
N ASP A 424 -14.21 20.77 9.14
CA ASP A 424 -15.10 21.51 10.08
C ASP A 424 -15.37 20.72 11.36
N GLY A 425 -14.68 19.58 11.55
CA GLY A 425 -14.80 18.68 12.68
C GLY A 425 -14.05 19.15 13.92
N ASP A 426 -13.88 18.21 14.84
CA ASP A 426 -13.08 18.40 16.07
C ASP A 426 -11.56 18.23 15.85
N GLY A 427 -11.14 18.05 14.61
CA GLY A 427 -9.74 17.84 14.25
C GLY A 427 -9.18 16.44 14.58
N SER A 428 -9.98 15.56 15.23
CA SER A 428 -9.50 14.24 15.65
C SER A 428 -9.31 13.24 14.50
N GLY A 429 -9.82 13.59 13.32
CA GLY A 429 -9.84 12.68 12.16
C GLY A 429 -10.76 11.46 12.35
N ARG A 430 -11.48 11.39 13.47
CA ARG A 430 -12.33 10.26 13.86
C ARG A 430 -13.81 10.65 13.93
N HIS A 431 -14.70 9.65 13.90
CA HIS A 431 -16.15 9.82 13.86
C HIS A 431 -16.72 10.60 15.06
N LYS A 432 -17.32 11.75 14.83
CA LYS A 432 -18.21 12.44 15.78
C LYS A 432 -19.38 11.58 16.28
N ASN A 433 -19.76 10.56 15.53
CA ASN A 433 -20.96 9.76 15.81
C ASN A 433 -20.83 8.80 17.01
N LYS A 434 -19.63 8.50 17.53
CA LYS A 434 -19.49 7.67 18.73
C LYS A 434 -19.97 8.37 19.99
N GLU A 435 -19.75 9.68 20.10
CA GLU A 435 -20.23 10.46 21.26
C GLU A 435 -21.74 10.70 21.22
N LYS A 436 -22.31 11.01 20.04
CA LYS A 436 -23.77 11.13 19.89
C LYS A 436 -24.47 9.80 20.16
N LYS A 437 -23.92 8.66 19.71
CA LYS A 437 -24.47 7.33 20.04
C LYS A 437 -24.31 6.95 21.51
N LYS A 438 -23.23 7.40 22.20
CA LYS A 438 -23.07 7.22 23.64
C LYS A 438 -24.04 8.11 24.43
N LYS A 439 -24.26 9.38 24.02
CA LYS A 439 -25.25 10.26 24.63
C LYS A 439 -26.68 9.73 24.43
N ALA A 440 -27.06 9.36 23.22
CA ALA A 440 -28.37 8.79 22.92
C ALA A 440 -28.61 7.45 23.65
N LYS A 441 -27.58 6.61 23.82
CA LYS A 441 -27.72 5.39 24.66
C LYS A 441 -27.82 5.71 26.14
N LYS A 442 -27.22 6.77 26.63
CA LYS A 442 -27.31 7.17 28.04
C LYS A 442 -28.67 7.80 28.34
N GLU A 443 -29.16 8.64 27.44
CA GLU A 443 -30.52 9.25 27.55
C GLU A 443 -31.64 8.21 27.43
N ASN A 444 -31.45 7.13 26.64
CA ASN A 444 -32.42 6.02 26.56
C ASN A 444 -32.27 4.97 27.67
N SER A 445 -31.27 5.05 28.51
CA SER A 445 -31.10 4.16 29.67
C SER A 445 -31.49 4.83 31.00
N GLU A 446 -31.78 6.15 30.98
CA GLU A 446 -32.21 6.95 32.12
C GLU A 446 -33.71 7.30 32.05
N ASN A 447 -34.43 6.83 31.02
CA ASN A 447 -35.88 6.82 30.87
C ASN A 447 -36.40 5.37 30.86
#